data_ba23fff58a429e32d6627388f1159cbd
#
_entry.id   ba23fff58a429e32d6627388f1159cbd
#
_cell.length_a   1.000
_cell.length_b   1.000
_cell.length_c   1.000
_cell.angle_alpha   90.00
_cell.angle_beta   90.00
_cell.angle_gamma   90.00
#
_symmetry.space_group_name_H-M   'P 1'
#
loop_
_entity.id
_entity.type
_entity.pdbx_description
1 polymer ?
#
loop_
_entity_poly.entity_id
_entity_poly.type
_entity_poly.pdbx_seq_one_letter_code
_entity_poly.pdbx_strand_id
1 'polypeptide(L)'
;LARLAEEVGYDSYWATEHHFFGYSMCPDNLQWLAQVAGCTSRIKLGTGAVIMPWNDPYRVAAKMALLDQQSGGRALLGFGRGLSRREYERFTIPMDEARDRFDQGTQLVLEALNKGFFEADTEYFTRPRADLRPRPTAGFQDRVYSIGVSPDSATQAAVLGAQLMVLAQQPWEVFRQQALEPFQEKWRSLRDTEPPPPFAGQLVYCDRDPERARELGTQYVKEYFATVVEHYEWRRCTPA
;
A
#
# COMPACT_ATOMS: atom_id res chain seq x y z
N LEU A 1 -0.40 -7.50 18.93
CA LEU A 1 0.17 -8.20 17.76
C LEU A 1 1.52 -7.60 17.35
N ALA A 2 1.65 -6.28 17.11
CA ALA A 2 2.88 -5.66 16.62
C ALA A 2 4.10 -5.90 17.56
N ARG A 3 3.92 -5.80 18.89
CA ARG A 3 4.97 -6.15 19.87
C ARG A 3 5.41 -7.61 19.76
N LEU A 4 4.44 -8.52 19.68
CA LEU A 4 4.73 -9.94 19.52
C LEU A 4 5.47 -10.20 18.21
N ALA A 5 5.04 -9.58 17.10
CA ALA A 5 5.74 -9.70 15.83
C ALA A 5 7.20 -9.24 15.93
N GLU A 6 7.46 -8.13 16.61
CA GLU A 6 8.82 -7.65 16.87
C GLU A 6 9.62 -8.59 17.77
N GLU A 7 9.00 -9.13 18.81
CA GLU A 7 9.63 -10.09 19.75
C GLU A 7 10.05 -11.40 19.06
N VAL A 8 9.21 -11.91 18.17
CA VAL A 8 9.49 -13.16 17.42
C VAL A 8 10.30 -12.95 16.14
N GLY A 9 10.71 -11.72 15.84
CA GLY A 9 11.69 -11.41 14.79
C GLY A 9 11.13 -11.11 13.41
N TYR A 10 9.88 -10.66 13.28
CA TYR A 10 9.39 -10.14 12.00
C TYR A 10 10.09 -8.83 11.63
N ASP A 11 10.38 -8.63 10.34
CA ASP A 11 11.07 -7.45 9.82
C ASP A 11 10.18 -6.22 9.72
N SER A 12 8.89 -6.40 9.43
CA SER A 12 7.96 -5.31 9.19
C SER A 12 6.53 -5.63 9.59
N TYR A 13 5.80 -4.58 9.99
CA TYR A 13 4.37 -4.59 10.30
C TYR A 13 3.65 -3.67 9.31
N TRP A 14 2.60 -4.16 8.67
CA TRP A 14 1.87 -3.43 7.63
C TRP A 14 0.42 -3.20 8.02
N ALA A 15 -0.09 -2.00 7.75
CA ALA A 15 -1.48 -1.63 8.00
C ALA A 15 -2.19 -1.26 6.69
N THR A 16 -3.38 -1.86 6.48
CA THR A 16 -4.25 -1.57 5.34
C THR A 16 -5.03 -0.26 5.54
N GLU A 17 -5.69 0.24 4.50
CA GLU A 17 -6.66 1.33 4.58
C GLU A 17 -7.97 0.90 3.94
N HIS A 18 -9.05 0.86 4.73
CA HIS A 18 -10.41 0.60 4.27
C HIS A 18 -11.43 1.39 5.09
N HIS A 19 -12.54 1.77 4.47
CA HIS A 19 -13.52 2.69 5.03
C HIS A 19 -14.95 2.13 4.95
N PHE A 20 -15.83 2.65 5.81
CA PHE A 20 -17.29 2.50 5.80
C PHE A 20 -17.86 1.11 6.05
N PHE A 21 -17.08 0.05 5.98
CA PHE A 21 -17.55 -1.34 6.08
C PHE A 21 -16.72 -2.14 7.09
N GLY A 22 -17.21 -3.33 7.44
CA GLY A 22 -16.51 -4.23 8.37
C GLY A 22 -15.26 -4.92 7.82
N TYR A 23 -14.89 -4.69 6.56
CA TYR A 23 -13.69 -5.23 5.94
C TYR A 23 -12.46 -4.41 6.34
N SER A 24 -11.48 -5.08 6.99
CA SER A 24 -10.19 -4.46 7.38
C SER A 24 -10.31 -3.08 8.05
N MET A 25 -11.15 -2.93 9.07
CA MET A 25 -11.55 -1.68 9.72
C MET A 25 -10.37 -0.80 10.19
N CYS A 26 -9.66 -0.18 9.26
CA CYS A 26 -8.57 0.75 9.52
C CYS A 26 -8.70 1.96 8.58
N PRO A 27 -9.41 3.01 8.98
CA PRO A 27 -9.66 4.19 8.13
C PRO A 27 -8.47 5.15 8.05
N ASP A 28 -7.47 5.04 8.90
CA ASP A 28 -6.23 5.83 8.87
C ASP A 28 -5.06 4.97 9.33
N ASN A 29 -4.41 4.33 8.38
CA ASN A 29 -3.28 3.46 8.64
C ASN A 29 -2.04 4.21 9.16
N LEU A 30 -1.86 5.48 8.80
CA LEU A 30 -0.77 6.31 9.33
C LEU A 30 -0.97 6.62 10.81
N GLN A 31 -2.20 6.91 11.24
CA GLN A 31 -2.54 7.09 12.65
C GLN A 31 -2.34 5.79 13.43
N TRP A 32 -2.77 4.65 12.87
CA TRP A 32 -2.55 3.33 13.45
C TRP A 32 -1.06 3.02 13.63
N LEU A 33 -0.26 3.25 12.60
CA LEU A 33 1.19 3.02 12.63
C LEU A 33 1.92 3.95 13.60
N ALA A 34 1.44 5.18 13.82
CA ALA A 34 1.96 6.07 14.85
C ALA A 34 1.78 5.49 16.27
N GLN A 35 0.65 4.83 16.55
CA GLN A 35 0.44 4.09 17.79
C GLN A 35 1.40 2.91 17.92
N VAL A 36 1.64 2.17 16.81
CA VAL A 36 2.59 1.06 16.79
C VAL A 36 4.03 1.55 16.97
N ALA A 37 4.39 2.69 16.39
CA ALA A 37 5.72 3.30 16.57
C ALA A 37 6.03 3.57 18.05
N GLY A 38 5.02 4.02 18.83
CA GLY A 38 5.17 4.29 20.25
C GLY A 38 5.34 3.06 21.15
N CYS A 39 5.11 1.84 20.63
CA CYS A 39 5.20 0.60 21.41
C CYS A 39 6.16 -0.46 20.83
N THR A 40 6.93 -0.10 19.81
CA THR A 40 7.94 -0.93 19.14
C THR A 40 9.22 -0.14 18.92
N SER A 41 10.35 -0.81 18.67
CA SER A 41 11.67 -0.14 18.57
C SER A 41 12.50 -0.55 17.34
N ARG A 42 12.20 -1.68 16.70
CA ARG A 42 13.01 -2.26 15.59
C ARG A 42 12.19 -2.54 14.34
N ILE A 43 10.99 -3.11 14.50
CA ILE A 43 10.14 -3.53 13.39
C ILE A 43 9.81 -2.33 12.48
N LYS A 44 9.95 -2.50 11.17
CA LYS A 44 9.57 -1.47 10.19
C LYS A 44 8.06 -1.33 10.11
N LEU A 45 7.58 -0.14 9.78
CA LEU A 45 6.17 0.22 9.84
C LEU A 45 5.69 0.67 8.46
N GLY A 46 4.92 -0.19 7.79
CA GLY A 46 4.51 0.00 6.40
C GLY A 46 3.02 0.28 6.22
N THR A 47 2.69 1.17 5.31
CA THR A 47 1.32 1.30 4.81
C THR A 47 1.07 0.31 3.68
N GLY A 48 0.07 -0.52 3.79
CA GLY A 48 -0.24 -1.54 2.80
C GLY A 48 -1.70 -1.51 2.33
N ALA A 49 -2.16 -0.38 1.73
CA ALA A 49 -1.48 0.83 1.31
C ALA A 49 -2.22 2.11 1.73
N VAL A 50 -1.60 3.29 1.54
CA VAL A 50 -2.35 4.55 1.46
C VAL A 50 -3.06 4.61 0.11
N ILE A 51 -4.34 4.85 0.11
CA ILE A 51 -5.15 4.90 -1.12
C ILE A 51 -5.22 6.34 -1.64
N MET A 52 -4.34 6.65 -2.59
CA MET A 52 -4.11 8.04 -3.02
C MET A 52 -5.31 8.79 -3.60
N PRO A 53 -6.25 8.17 -4.36
CA PRO A 53 -7.33 8.94 -4.98
C PRO A 53 -8.22 9.73 -4.02
N TRP A 54 -8.38 9.29 -2.78
CA TRP A 54 -9.18 10.00 -1.76
C TRP A 54 -8.37 10.60 -0.62
N ASN A 55 -7.04 10.55 -0.71
CA ASN A 55 -6.17 11.19 0.27
C ASN A 55 -5.55 12.49 -0.29
N ASP A 56 -5.48 13.55 0.52
CA ASP A 56 -4.74 14.77 0.18
C ASP A 56 -3.23 14.51 0.21
N PRO A 57 -2.49 14.71 -0.89
CA PRO A 57 -1.07 14.37 -0.98
C PRO A 57 -0.19 15.11 0.03
N TYR A 58 -0.49 16.38 0.34
CA TYR A 58 0.25 17.12 1.36
C TYR A 58 0.08 16.49 2.75
N ARG A 59 -1.15 16.11 3.10
CA ARG A 59 -1.43 15.49 4.39
C ARG A 59 -0.78 14.10 4.50
N VAL A 60 -0.75 13.34 3.42
CA VAL A 60 -0.02 12.06 3.37
C VAL A 60 1.47 12.27 3.60
N ALA A 61 2.09 13.20 2.86
CA ALA A 61 3.52 13.53 3.03
C ALA A 61 3.84 14.00 4.46
N ALA A 62 3.01 14.88 5.03
CA ALA A 62 3.20 15.41 6.38
C ALA A 62 3.06 14.33 7.47
N LYS A 63 2.02 13.49 7.39
CA LYS A 63 1.81 12.37 8.31
C LYS A 63 2.93 11.33 8.20
N MET A 64 3.37 11.04 6.97
CA MET A 64 4.45 10.08 6.73
C MET A 64 5.79 10.57 7.26
N ALA A 65 6.11 11.85 7.08
CA ALA A 65 7.29 12.47 7.65
C ALA A 65 7.25 12.47 9.19
N LEU A 66 6.07 12.72 9.78
CA LEU A 66 5.88 12.64 11.22
C LEU A 66 6.06 11.21 11.75
N LEU A 67 5.46 10.21 11.08
CA LEU A 67 5.63 8.79 11.42
C LEU A 67 7.10 8.37 11.34
N ASP A 68 7.82 8.84 10.33
CA ASP A 68 9.24 8.56 10.16
C ASP A 68 10.07 9.10 11.34
N GLN A 69 9.78 10.33 11.80
CA GLN A 69 10.40 10.90 12.99
C GLN A 69 10.03 10.12 14.27
N GLN A 70 8.75 9.82 14.49
CA GLN A 70 8.27 9.10 15.67
C GLN A 70 8.84 7.68 15.77
N SER A 71 9.07 7.05 14.62
CA SER A 71 9.60 5.70 14.55
C SER A 71 11.13 5.63 14.49
N GLY A 72 11.85 6.76 14.40
CA GLY A 72 13.30 6.78 14.23
C GLY A 72 13.76 6.23 12.88
N GLY A 73 13.02 6.55 11.80
CA GLY A 73 13.39 6.16 10.43
C GLY A 73 12.88 4.78 9.99
N ARG A 74 11.96 4.16 10.73
CA ARG A 74 11.43 2.82 10.42
C ARG A 74 10.23 2.81 9.47
N ALA A 75 9.78 3.96 9.01
CA ALA A 75 8.59 4.08 8.16
C ALA A 75 8.83 3.59 6.74
N LEU A 76 7.87 2.82 6.20
CA LEU A 76 7.80 2.33 4.82
C LEU A 76 6.49 2.84 4.19
N LEU A 77 6.55 3.39 2.99
CA LEU A 77 5.42 3.99 2.32
C LEU A 77 4.92 3.11 1.17
N GLY A 78 3.76 2.50 1.35
CA GLY A 78 3.09 1.75 0.29
C GLY A 78 1.88 2.52 -0.23
N PHE A 79 1.76 2.61 -1.54
CA PHE A 79 0.69 3.26 -2.27
C PHE A 79 -0.28 2.27 -2.91
N GLY A 80 -1.56 2.61 -2.92
CA GLY A 80 -2.62 1.90 -3.61
C GLY A 80 -3.58 2.84 -4.32
N ARG A 81 -4.17 2.35 -5.41
CA ARG A 81 -5.21 3.10 -6.14
C ARG A 81 -6.60 2.89 -5.55
N GLY A 82 -6.82 1.78 -4.85
CA GLY A 82 -8.15 1.34 -4.44
C GLY A 82 -8.94 0.66 -5.56
N LEU A 83 -9.80 -0.28 -5.18
CA LEU A 83 -10.61 -1.07 -6.10
C LEU A 83 -12.10 -1.07 -5.73
N SER A 84 -12.45 -0.66 -4.50
CA SER A 84 -13.82 -0.73 -4.01
C SER A 84 -14.66 0.43 -4.53
N ARG A 85 -15.58 0.13 -5.47
CA ARG A 85 -16.56 1.10 -5.97
C ARG A 85 -17.34 1.75 -4.82
N ARG A 86 -17.71 0.95 -3.80
CA ARG A 86 -18.45 1.40 -2.63
C ARG A 86 -17.68 2.47 -1.82
N GLU A 87 -16.36 2.39 -1.76
CA GLU A 87 -15.53 3.42 -1.12
C GLU A 87 -15.46 4.69 -1.98
N TYR A 88 -15.24 4.56 -3.29
CA TYR A 88 -15.25 5.69 -4.23
C TYR A 88 -16.57 6.48 -4.20
N GLU A 89 -17.71 5.79 -4.23
CA GLU A 89 -19.04 6.40 -4.16
C GLU A 89 -19.25 7.19 -2.86
N ARG A 90 -18.77 6.69 -1.73
CA ARG A 90 -18.91 7.36 -0.42
C ARG A 90 -17.94 8.51 -0.22
N PHE A 91 -16.77 8.44 -0.83
CA PHE A 91 -15.86 9.59 -0.92
C PHE A 91 -16.29 10.60 -1.99
N THR A 92 -17.32 10.30 -2.77
CA THR A 92 -17.80 11.14 -3.88
C THR A 92 -16.72 11.45 -4.91
N ILE A 93 -15.86 10.48 -5.18
CA ILE A 93 -14.80 10.58 -6.18
C ILE A 93 -15.16 9.69 -7.37
N PRO A 94 -15.19 10.23 -8.59
CA PRO A 94 -15.40 9.44 -9.80
C PRO A 94 -14.31 8.38 -9.96
N MET A 95 -14.71 7.12 -10.19
CA MET A 95 -13.75 6.01 -10.26
C MET A 95 -12.90 6.04 -11.54
N ASP A 96 -13.34 6.72 -12.58
CA ASP A 96 -12.60 6.97 -13.81
C ASP A 96 -11.42 7.93 -13.61
N GLU A 97 -11.50 8.84 -12.63
CA GLU A 97 -10.38 9.72 -12.24
C GLU A 97 -9.31 9.01 -11.39
N ALA A 98 -9.58 7.77 -10.96
CA ALA A 98 -8.73 7.07 -9.98
C ALA A 98 -7.27 6.92 -10.41
N ARG A 99 -7.02 6.71 -11.71
CA ARG A 99 -5.68 6.57 -12.26
C ARG A 99 -4.92 7.89 -12.17
N ASP A 100 -5.49 8.95 -12.69
CA ASP A 100 -4.84 10.25 -12.78
C ASP A 100 -4.60 10.85 -11.39
N ARG A 101 -5.58 10.72 -10.48
CA ARG A 101 -5.41 11.11 -9.07
C ARG A 101 -4.31 10.30 -8.36
N PHE A 102 -4.22 9.01 -8.64
CA PHE A 102 -3.14 8.16 -8.11
C PHE A 102 -1.78 8.61 -8.64
N ASP A 103 -1.63 8.77 -9.94
CA ASP A 103 -0.36 9.09 -10.58
C ASP A 103 0.16 10.47 -10.14
N GLN A 104 -0.71 11.50 -10.15
CA GLN A 104 -0.36 12.85 -9.68
C GLN A 104 -0.09 12.87 -8.17
N GLY A 105 -0.98 12.26 -7.37
CA GLY A 105 -0.87 12.28 -5.91
C GLY A 105 0.38 11.57 -5.39
N THR A 106 0.71 10.40 -5.93
CA THR A 106 1.92 9.64 -5.52
C THR A 106 3.20 10.39 -5.85
N GLN A 107 3.28 11.00 -7.04
CA GLN A 107 4.43 11.82 -7.42
C GLN A 107 4.61 13.01 -6.48
N LEU A 108 3.54 13.76 -6.18
CA LEU A 108 3.56 14.90 -5.28
C LEU A 108 4.02 14.52 -3.87
N VAL A 109 3.56 13.37 -3.34
CA VAL A 109 4.00 12.87 -2.03
C VAL A 109 5.50 12.56 -2.03
N LEU A 110 6.00 11.83 -3.04
CA LEU A 110 7.41 11.47 -3.13
C LEU A 110 8.30 12.70 -3.29
N GLU A 111 7.89 13.64 -4.12
CA GLU A 111 8.60 14.90 -4.28
C GLU A 111 8.68 15.69 -2.98
N ALA A 112 7.56 15.80 -2.25
CA ALA A 112 7.53 16.51 -0.98
C ALA A 112 8.44 15.88 0.08
N LEU A 113 8.42 14.54 0.20
CA LEU A 113 9.26 13.81 1.14
C LEU A 113 10.77 13.95 0.81
N ASN A 114 11.13 14.01 -0.48
CA ASN A 114 12.52 14.11 -0.91
C ASN A 114 13.02 15.55 -0.94
N LYS A 115 12.20 16.50 -1.40
CA LYS A 115 12.58 17.92 -1.50
C LYS A 115 12.42 18.70 -0.18
N GLY A 116 11.55 18.23 0.72
CA GLY A 116 11.24 18.86 2.02
C GLY A 116 10.31 20.07 1.91
N PHE A 117 9.60 20.22 0.81
CA PHE A 117 8.49 21.16 0.60
C PHE A 117 7.47 20.55 -0.33
N PHE A 118 6.22 21.00 -0.22
CA PHE A 118 5.12 20.64 -1.10
C PHE A 118 4.74 21.84 -1.97
N GLU A 119 4.50 21.62 -3.24
CA GLU A 119 3.94 22.56 -4.19
C GLU A 119 3.19 21.76 -5.24
N ALA A 120 1.99 22.17 -5.62
CA ALA A 120 1.20 21.48 -6.62
C ALA A 120 0.43 22.48 -7.48
N ASP A 121 0.49 22.26 -8.79
CA ASP A 121 -0.34 22.92 -9.79
C ASP A 121 -0.65 21.87 -10.87
N THR A 122 -1.61 21.00 -10.56
CA THR A 122 -2.04 19.89 -11.41
C THR A 122 -3.56 19.92 -11.56
N GLU A 123 -4.13 19.05 -12.37
CA GLU A 123 -5.57 18.97 -12.60
C GLU A 123 -6.37 18.73 -11.30
N TYR A 124 -5.87 17.85 -10.41
CA TYR A 124 -6.60 17.49 -9.20
C TYR A 124 -6.06 18.13 -7.92
N PHE A 125 -4.87 18.69 -7.96
CA PHE A 125 -4.21 19.23 -6.77
C PHE A 125 -3.58 20.60 -7.07
N THR A 126 -4.07 21.63 -6.41
CA THR A 126 -3.49 22.98 -6.49
C THR A 126 -3.16 23.47 -5.09
N ARG A 127 -1.89 23.78 -4.84
CA ARG A 127 -1.44 24.26 -3.53
C ARG A 127 -0.16 25.09 -3.69
N PRO A 128 -0.09 26.30 -3.10
CA PRO A 128 1.13 27.08 -3.10
C PRO A 128 2.24 26.36 -2.35
N ARG A 129 3.48 26.75 -2.66
CA ARG A 129 4.66 26.19 -1.99
C ARG A 129 4.56 26.34 -0.46
N ALA A 130 4.74 25.21 0.22
CA ALA A 130 4.76 25.12 1.68
C ALA A 130 5.86 24.16 2.13
N ASP A 131 6.61 24.53 3.16
CA ASP A 131 7.61 23.64 3.75
C ASP A 131 6.97 22.41 4.37
N LEU A 132 7.57 21.24 4.15
CA LEU A 132 7.20 20.02 4.87
C LEU A 132 7.84 20.02 6.26
N ARG A 133 7.02 19.98 7.30
CA ARG A 133 7.44 19.94 8.70
C ARG A 133 6.64 18.88 9.48
N PRO A 134 7.29 17.97 10.25
CA PRO A 134 8.74 17.76 10.25
C PRO A 134 9.25 17.27 8.89
N ARG A 135 10.56 17.28 8.69
CA ARG A 135 11.17 16.55 7.58
C ARG A 135 11.36 15.08 7.96
N PRO A 136 11.35 14.13 7.03
CA PRO A 136 11.71 12.75 7.33
C PRO A 136 13.18 12.66 7.78
N THR A 137 13.55 11.59 8.48
CA THR A 137 14.90 11.32 8.97
C THR A 137 15.90 11.08 7.84
N ALA A 138 15.43 10.48 6.75
CA ALA A 138 16.18 10.21 5.51
C ALA A 138 15.23 10.21 4.32
N GLY A 139 15.78 10.23 3.10
CA GLY A 139 14.98 10.11 1.86
C GLY A 139 14.18 8.82 1.77
N PHE A 140 13.15 8.84 0.94
CA PHE A 140 12.23 7.71 0.77
C PHE A 140 12.52 6.84 -0.46
N GLN A 141 13.61 7.05 -1.20
CA GLN A 141 13.89 6.38 -2.47
C GLN A 141 13.82 4.84 -2.38
N ASP A 142 14.34 4.25 -1.29
CA ASP A 142 14.41 2.79 -1.10
C ASP A 142 13.35 2.27 -0.12
N ARG A 143 12.36 3.10 0.23
CA ARG A 143 11.34 2.79 1.24
C ARG A 143 9.92 2.91 0.69
N VAL A 144 9.78 2.85 -0.64
CA VAL A 144 8.51 3.03 -1.34
C VAL A 144 8.06 1.72 -1.95
N TYR A 145 6.78 1.44 -1.80
CA TYR A 145 6.08 0.28 -2.33
C TYR A 145 4.83 0.72 -3.10
N SER A 146 4.45 0.00 -4.12
CA SER A 146 3.21 0.25 -4.84
C SER A 146 2.49 -1.05 -5.18
N ILE A 147 1.19 -1.09 -4.91
CA ILE A 147 0.36 -2.26 -5.24
C ILE A 147 0.21 -2.35 -6.76
N GLY A 148 0.60 -3.51 -7.33
CA GLY A 148 0.47 -3.78 -8.75
C GLY A 148 -0.01 -5.20 -9.00
N VAL A 149 -1.23 -5.35 -9.53
CA VAL A 149 -1.87 -6.64 -9.83
C VAL A 149 -2.21 -6.80 -11.32
N SER A 150 -1.95 -5.78 -12.12
CA SER A 150 -2.14 -5.74 -13.57
C SER A 150 -0.91 -5.14 -14.25
N PRO A 151 -0.70 -5.35 -15.57
CA PRO A 151 0.44 -4.79 -16.30
C PRO A 151 0.61 -3.28 -16.08
N ASP A 152 -0.49 -2.52 -16.17
CA ASP A 152 -0.47 -1.07 -15.99
C ASP A 152 -0.05 -0.65 -14.58
N SER A 153 -0.61 -1.29 -13.54
CA SER A 153 -0.27 -0.95 -12.16
C SER A 153 1.15 -1.37 -11.79
N ALA A 154 1.62 -2.49 -12.33
CA ALA A 154 3.00 -2.96 -12.14
C ALA A 154 4.01 -2.04 -12.86
N THR A 155 3.70 -1.63 -14.09
CA THR A 155 4.49 -0.64 -14.84
C THR A 155 4.57 0.68 -14.08
N GLN A 156 3.47 1.14 -13.51
CA GLN A 156 3.45 2.38 -12.72
C GLN A 156 4.30 2.28 -11.44
N ALA A 157 4.32 1.13 -10.76
CA ALA A 157 5.23 0.90 -9.65
C ALA A 157 6.70 1.11 -10.07
N ALA A 158 7.08 0.59 -11.24
CA ALA A 158 8.42 0.81 -11.79
C ALA A 158 8.68 2.29 -12.13
N VAL A 159 7.71 3.01 -12.69
CA VAL A 159 7.85 4.46 -12.96
C VAL A 159 8.13 5.24 -11.68
N LEU A 160 7.39 4.96 -10.61
CA LEU A 160 7.58 5.58 -9.29
C LEU A 160 8.92 5.23 -8.62
N GLY A 161 9.64 4.22 -9.10
CA GLY A 161 10.80 3.67 -8.39
C GLY A 161 10.43 2.91 -7.12
N ALA A 162 9.18 2.44 -7.05
CA ALA A 162 8.64 1.70 -5.92
C ALA A 162 8.88 0.21 -6.07
N GLN A 163 9.09 -0.51 -4.96
CA GLN A 163 9.06 -1.96 -4.94
C GLN A 163 7.63 -2.46 -5.23
N LEU A 164 7.51 -3.45 -6.11
CA LEU A 164 6.22 -4.04 -6.44
C LEU A 164 5.64 -4.78 -5.23
N MET A 165 4.44 -4.38 -4.78
CA MET A 165 3.69 -5.04 -3.71
C MET A 165 2.47 -5.76 -4.29
N VAL A 166 2.26 -7.01 -3.90
CA VAL A 166 1.12 -7.81 -4.34
C VAL A 166 0.53 -8.63 -3.20
N LEU A 167 -0.77 -8.93 -3.27
CA LEU A 167 -1.38 -10.02 -2.53
C LEU A 167 -1.40 -11.25 -3.44
N ALA A 168 -0.72 -12.32 -3.04
CA ALA A 168 -0.61 -13.55 -3.82
C ALA A 168 -1.91 -14.36 -3.78
N GLN A 169 -2.94 -13.87 -4.47
CA GLN A 169 -4.28 -14.48 -4.60
C GLN A 169 -4.45 -15.20 -5.95
N GLN A 170 -3.45 -15.14 -6.81
CA GLN A 170 -3.46 -15.76 -8.14
C GLN A 170 -2.35 -16.80 -8.23
N PRO A 171 -2.47 -17.77 -9.14
CA PRO A 171 -1.38 -18.69 -9.46
C PRO A 171 -0.11 -17.92 -9.84
N TRP A 172 1.07 -18.44 -9.43
CA TRP A 172 2.35 -17.79 -9.66
C TRP A 172 2.59 -17.39 -11.13
N GLU A 173 2.22 -18.25 -12.05
CA GLU A 173 2.43 -18.01 -13.48
C GLU A 173 1.61 -16.81 -13.99
N VAL A 174 0.38 -16.66 -13.51
CA VAL A 174 -0.48 -15.51 -13.83
C VAL A 174 0.12 -14.22 -13.26
N PHE A 175 0.56 -14.26 -12.00
CA PHE A 175 1.24 -13.12 -11.38
C PHE A 175 2.52 -12.73 -12.13
N ARG A 176 3.34 -13.74 -12.50
CA ARG A 176 4.59 -13.53 -13.23
C ARG A 176 4.35 -12.77 -14.53
N GLN A 177 3.38 -13.22 -15.33
CA GLN A 177 3.08 -12.64 -16.64
C GLN A 177 2.38 -11.29 -16.55
N GLN A 178 1.44 -11.13 -15.61
CA GLN A 178 0.61 -9.94 -15.52
C GLN A 178 1.23 -8.79 -14.71
N ALA A 179 2.14 -9.07 -13.80
CA ALA A 179 2.70 -8.04 -12.94
C ALA A 179 4.23 -8.05 -12.90
N LEU A 180 4.86 -9.18 -12.63
CA LEU A 180 6.30 -9.20 -12.37
C LEU A 180 7.12 -8.88 -13.62
N GLU A 181 6.85 -9.52 -14.75
CA GLU A 181 7.56 -9.26 -16.02
C GLU A 181 7.37 -7.83 -16.52
N PRO A 182 6.14 -7.26 -16.61
CA PRO A 182 5.93 -5.87 -16.97
C PRO A 182 6.65 -4.88 -16.05
N PHE A 183 6.67 -5.15 -14.75
CA PHE A 183 7.42 -4.36 -13.77
C PHE A 183 8.92 -4.38 -14.06
N GLN A 184 9.50 -5.57 -14.25
CA GLN A 184 10.94 -5.75 -14.45
C GLN A 184 11.41 -5.14 -15.78
N GLU A 185 10.65 -5.33 -16.86
CA GLU A 185 10.94 -4.73 -18.16
C GLU A 185 10.91 -3.20 -18.07
N LYS A 186 9.87 -2.64 -17.45
CA LYS A 186 9.75 -1.20 -17.27
C LYS A 186 10.85 -0.65 -16.39
N TRP A 187 11.19 -1.32 -15.30
CA TRP A 187 12.28 -0.91 -14.40
C TRP A 187 13.60 -0.78 -15.15
N ARG A 188 14.00 -1.84 -15.89
CA ARG A 188 15.25 -1.87 -16.69
C ARG A 188 15.24 -0.83 -17.81
N SER A 189 14.07 -0.47 -18.36
CA SER A 189 13.97 0.59 -19.37
C SER A 189 14.22 2.01 -18.81
N LEU A 190 14.09 2.19 -17.50
CA LEU A 190 14.19 3.49 -16.83
C LEU A 190 15.44 3.65 -15.97
N ARG A 191 16.11 2.54 -15.59
CA ARG A 191 17.22 2.53 -14.63
C ARG A 191 18.27 1.50 -14.98
N ASP A 192 19.53 1.84 -14.73
CA ASP A 192 20.68 0.94 -14.89
C ASP A 192 20.87 0.01 -13.68
N THR A 193 19.82 -0.24 -12.92
CA THR A 193 19.84 -1.12 -11.74
C THR A 193 18.89 -2.29 -11.91
N GLU A 194 19.20 -3.42 -11.28
CA GLU A 194 18.26 -4.54 -11.24
C GLU A 194 16.98 -4.17 -10.49
N PRO A 195 15.81 -4.64 -10.96
CA PRO A 195 14.56 -4.41 -10.26
C PRO A 195 14.56 -5.10 -8.89
N PRO A 196 14.06 -4.43 -7.84
CA PRO A 196 13.95 -5.06 -6.53
C PRO A 196 13.00 -6.26 -6.57
N PRO A 197 13.20 -7.27 -5.70
CA PRO A 197 12.28 -8.41 -5.62
C PRO A 197 10.88 -7.93 -5.22
N PRO A 198 9.81 -8.59 -5.69
CA PRO A 198 8.45 -8.23 -5.30
C PRO A 198 8.21 -8.51 -3.82
N PHE A 199 7.41 -7.66 -3.17
CA PHE A 199 6.88 -7.91 -1.84
C PHE A 199 5.52 -8.60 -1.96
N ALA A 200 5.44 -9.88 -1.61
CA ALA A 200 4.23 -10.69 -1.75
C ALA A 200 3.59 -10.99 -0.39
N GLY A 201 2.37 -10.52 -0.17
CA GLY A 201 1.54 -10.89 0.97
C GLY A 201 0.79 -12.20 0.71
N GLN A 202 0.76 -13.10 1.69
CA GLN A 202 0.03 -14.37 1.65
C GLN A 202 -0.76 -14.58 2.93
N LEU A 203 -1.89 -15.31 2.81
CA LEU A 203 -2.64 -15.78 3.97
C LEU A 203 -1.95 -17.05 4.50
N VAL A 204 -1.56 -17.02 5.76
CA VAL A 204 -0.88 -18.15 6.40
C VAL A 204 -1.63 -18.53 7.69
N TYR A 205 -1.91 -19.81 7.85
CA TYR A 205 -2.40 -20.37 9.10
C TYR A 205 -1.43 -21.45 9.56
N CYS A 206 -1.02 -21.38 10.84
CA CYS A 206 -0.08 -22.33 11.44
C CYS A 206 -0.71 -23.04 12.63
N ASP A 207 -0.58 -24.36 12.68
CA ASP A 207 -0.91 -25.20 13.85
C ASP A 207 0.16 -26.29 14.00
N ARG A 208 0.31 -26.86 15.21
CA ARG A 208 1.20 -27.99 15.45
C ARG A 208 0.68 -29.28 14.83
N ASP A 209 -0.65 -29.40 14.73
CA ASP A 209 -1.33 -30.50 14.04
C ASP A 209 -1.59 -30.12 12.59
N PRO A 210 -1.01 -30.84 11.60
CA PRO A 210 -1.16 -30.52 10.19
C PRO A 210 -2.58 -30.74 9.64
N GLU A 211 -3.38 -31.65 10.21
CA GLU A 211 -4.77 -31.85 9.79
C GLU A 211 -5.63 -30.69 10.26
N ARG A 212 -5.50 -30.29 11.51
CA ARG A 212 -6.16 -29.13 12.08
C ARG A 212 -5.72 -27.84 11.39
N ALA A 213 -4.43 -27.70 11.04
CA ALA A 213 -3.94 -26.56 10.26
C ALA A 213 -4.65 -26.45 8.91
N ARG A 214 -4.85 -27.56 8.22
CA ARG A 214 -5.56 -27.61 6.93
C ARG A 214 -7.05 -27.30 7.08
N GLU A 215 -7.72 -27.90 8.04
CA GLU A 215 -9.14 -27.70 8.30
C GLU A 215 -9.46 -26.24 8.64
N LEU A 216 -8.85 -25.71 9.71
CA LEU A 216 -9.09 -24.35 10.18
C LEU A 216 -8.56 -23.31 9.21
N GLY A 217 -7.39 -23.52 8.59
CA GLY A 217 -6.85 -22.64 7.57
C GLY A 217 -7.79 -22.54 6.37
N THR A 218 -8.36 -23.67 5.92
CA THR A 218 -9.35 -23.68 4.83
C THR A 218 -10.63 -22.93 5.22
N GLN A 219 -11.11 -23.12 6.44
CA GLN A 219 -12.28 -22.42 6.95
C GLN A 219 -12.05 -20.89 6.96
N TYR A 220 -10.97 -20.42 7.60
CA TYR A 220 -10.68 -18.99 7.72
C TYR A 220 -10.40 -18.32 6.36
N VAL A 221 -9.74 -19.01 5.44
CA VAL A 221 -9.54 -18.48 4.08
C VAL A 221 -10.88 -18.32 3.35
N LYS A 222 -11.81 -19.29 3.48
CA LYS A 222 -13.15 -19.17 2.88
C LYS A 222 -13.95 -18.01 3.50
N GLU A 223 -13.92 -17.86 4.81
CA GLU A 223 -14.57 -16.76 5.53
C GLU A 223 -13.99 -15.40 5.09
N TYR A 224 -12.67 -15.29 5.02
CA TYR A 224 -11.99 -14.08 4.51
C TYR A 224 -12.43 -13.75 3.07
N PHE A 225 -12.39 -14.73 2.16
CA PHE A 225 -12.82 -14.48 0.77
C PHE A 225 -14.30 -14.12 0.64
N ALA A 226 -15.16 -14.61 1.53
CA ALA A 226 -16.56 -14.18 1.58
C ALA A 226 -16.66 -12.66 1.85
N THR A 227 -15.87 -12.14 2.79
CA THR A 227 -15.84 -10.70 3.08
C THR A 227 -15.23 -9.88 1.94
N VAL A 228 -14.20 -10.40 1.27
CA VAL A 228 -13.59 -9.79 0.07
C VAL A 228 -14.62 -9.66 -1.06
N VAL A 229 -15.33 -10.75 -1.38
CA VAL A 229 -16.37 -10.78 -2.42
C VAL A 229 -17.49 -9.79 -2.14
N GLU A 230 -17.90 -9.67 -0.87
CA GLU A 230 -18.90 -8.70 -0.43
C GLU A 230 -18.38 -7.27 -0.56
N HIS A 231 -17.18 -7.00 -0.07
CA HIS A 231 -16.58 -5.66 -0.07
C HIS A 231 -16.37 -5.09 -1.48
N TYR A 232 -15.86 -5.91 -2.40
CA TYR A 232 -15.58 -5.52 -3.78
C TYR A 232 -16.74 -5.77 -4.75
N GLU A 233 -17.89 -6.25 -4.27
CA GLU A 233 -19.10 -6.53 -5.06
C GLU A 233 -18.87 -7.45 -6.28
N TRP A 234 -17.90 -8.36 -6.20
CA TRP A 234 -17.50 -9.21 -7.35
C TRP A 234 -18.64 -10.08 -7.90
N ARG A 235 -19.68 -10.38 -7.11
CA ARG A 235 -20.87 -11.11 -7.59
C ARG A 235 -21.74 -10.29 -8.55
N ARG A 236 -21.63 -8.95 -8.57
CA ARG A 236 -22.36 -8.08 -9.49
C ARG A 236 -21.70 -7.96 -10.87
N CYS A 237 -20.45 -8.41 -11.01
CA CYS A 237 -19.68 -8.34 -12.24
C CYS A 237 -19.72 -9.61 -13.08
N THR A 238 -20.41 -10.68 -12.65
CA THR A 238 -20.67 -11.85 -13.48
C THR A 238 -21.92 -11.60 -14.32
N PRO A 239 -21.82 -11.57 -15.67
CA PRO A 239 -23.02 -11.63 -16.53
C PRO A 239 -23.81 -12.90 -16.21
N ALA A 240 -25.13 -12.79 -16.16
CA ALA A 240 -26.06 -13.90 -15.97
C ALA A 240 -25.99 -14.88 -17.15
#